data_8a559f4719b4c65d1be1c52f85c0d76c
#
_entry.id   8a559f4719b4c65d1be1c52f85c0d76c
#
_cell.length_a   1.000
_cell.length_b   1.000
_cell.length_c   1.000
_cell.angle_alpha   90.00
_cell.angle_beta   90.00
_cell.angle_gamma   90.00
#
_symmetry.space_group_name_H-M   'P 1'
#
loop_
_entity.id
_entity.type
_entity.pdbx_description
1 polymer ?
#
loop_
_entity_poly.entity_id
_entity_poly.type
_entity_poly.pdbx_seq_one_letter_code
_entity_poly.pdbx_strand_id
1 'polypeptide(L)'
;MRHIRKHLAALLCAAAVALALLPAQVWAQSWENGFLTVSETQGNPLYPAQVTADDSNGTSLLAAGGMSSFDTAAQAADYIARQFKARENMAFFYTGYPADGPFLALTSGEESAAYSDEEQALVNGGTSRAAILQRRQLLKYVRHLVTEELLPEVFRYIPDDPTGGDYMRTQYRDVTYAADYDGYTFGVSVTFTYFTTAAQEAEADEAAEELLDFLQIDSKTDYAKLQAIYGWLCGHVAYDYAHQKDDTYLIKNSAYGALVDKAAVGQGYAALLYRLALASGVETRIVTGTGRGEAHHWNLVKLGSKWYYADASWDVGRQSWSYFLQPSLLYHVPDDASLAVIRTCPLSDAVFSTAPGRLNRDDSIDILDVQLLYTYLATGAVPQGDGVLPEGDFRLAADVNADGTVDVYDLQTLYETACGLR
;
A
#
# COMPACT_ATOMS: atom_id res chain seq x y z
N MET A 1 40.13 -1.25 -16.69
CA MET A 1 38.79 -0.67 -16.86
C MET A 1 37.80 -0.96 -15.70
N ARG A 2 38.05 -1.91 -14.81
CA ARG A 2 37.19 -2.18 -13.61
C ARG A 2 37.38 -1.22 -12.44
N HIS A 3 38.52 -0.55 -12.33
CA HIS A 3 38.79 0.39 -11.22
C HIS A 3 38.21 1.80 -11.44
N ILE A 4 38.02 2.24 -12.69
CA ILE A 4 37.48 3.57 -13.00
C ILE A 4 35.96 3.63 -12.73
N ARG A 5 35.21 2.52 -12.90
CA ARG A 5 33.77 2.48 -12.61
C ARG A 5 33.42 2.58 -11.12
N LYS A 6 34.30 2.09 -10.23
CA LYS A 6 34.08 2.18 -8.77
C LYS A 6 34.26 3.60 -8.23
N HIS A 7 35.13 4.40 -8.83
CA HIS A 7 35.36 5.80 -8.41
C HIS A 7 34.28 6.75 -8.95
N LEU A 8 33.68 6.46 -10.11
CA LEU A 8 32.55 7.26 -10.62
C LEU A 8 31.26 7.03 -9.80
N ALA A 9 30.98 5.79 -9.38
CA ALA A 9 29.84 5.49 -8.51
C ALA A 9 29.98 6.13 -7.12
N ALA A 10 31.20 6.13 -6.54
CA ALA A 10 31.46 6.78 -5.25
C ALA A 10 31.36 8.32 -5.33
N LEU A 11 31.71 8.93 -6.47
CA LEU A 11 31.57 10.38 -6.67
C LEU A 11 30.11 10.80 -6.88
N LEU A 12 29.29 9.97 -7.52
CA LEU A 12 27.84 10.23 -7.69
C LEU A 12 27.08 10.06 -6.36
N CYS A 13 27.44 9.06 -5.52
CA CYS A 13 26.89 8.94 -4.18
C CYS A 13 27.30 10.08 -3.24
N ALA A 14 28.54 10.58 -3.35
CA ALA A 14 28.99 11.72 -2.55
C ALA A 14 28.33 13.05 -2.94
N ALA A 15 27.94 13.21 -4.20
CA ALA A 15 27.20 14.38 -4.67
C ALA A 15 25.73 14.36 -4.20
N ALA A 16 25.09 13.19 -4.14
CA ALA A 16 23.74 13.03 -3.63
C ALA A 16 23.63 13.27 -2.11
N VAL A 17 24.64 12.88 -1.33
CA VAL A 17 24.70 13.13 0.12
C VAL A 17 25.05 14.60 0.44
N ALA A 18 25.78 15.30 -0.43
CA ALA A 18 26.12 16.72 -0.23
C ALA A 18 24.91 17.65 -0.48
N LEU A 19 23.89 17.23 -1.23
CA LEU A 19 22.65 17.99 -1.43
C LEU A 19 21.69 17.93 -0.23
N ALA A 20 21.85 16.95 0.67
CA ALA A 20 20.99 16.78 1.86
C ALA A 20 21.46 17.59 3.09
N LEU A 21 22.54 18.35 3.02
CA LEU A 21 23.15 19.02 4.18
C LEU A 21 23.37 20.54 4.00
N LEU A 22 22.60 21.22 3.16
CA LEU A 22 22.69 22.69 3.05
C LEU A 22 21.77 23.37 4.09
N PRO A 23 22.30 24.32 4.87
CA PRO A 23 21.53 24.92 5.96
C PRO A 23 20.44 25.90 5.49
N ALA A 24 19.45 26.05 6.33
CA ALA A 24 18.22 26.82 6.25
C ALA A 24 18.29 28.30 5.77
N GLN A 25 19.45 28.84 5.51
CA GLN A 25 19.64 30.26 5.22
C GLN A 25 19.50 30.68 3.72
N VAL A 26 19.26 29.74 2.82
CA VAL A 26 19.21 30.04 1.36
C VAL A 26 17.83 30.55 0.91
N TRP A 27 16.80 30.45 1.71
CA TRP A 27 15.40 30.65 1.34
C TRP A 27 14.89 32.09 1.41
N ALA A 28 15.51 32.95 2.18
CA ALA A 28 15.14 34.38 2.27
C ALA A 28 15.45 35.17 0.98
N GLN A 29 16.21 34.57 0.05
CA GLN A 29 16.63 35.19 -1.23
C GLN A 29 15.80 34.82 -2.46
N SER A 30 14.75 33.97 -2.35
CA SER A 30 14.02 33.47 -3.54
C SER A 30 13.26 34.55 -4.32
N TRP A 31 12.94 35.69 -3.73
CA TRP A 31 12.31 36.81 -4.43
C TRP A 31 13.26 37.61 -5.28
N GLU A 32 14.56 37.60 -5.03
CA GLU A 32 15.54 38.31 -5.83
C GLU A 32 15.76 37.63 -7.20
N ASN A 33 15.38 36.37 -7.37
CA ASN A 33 15.54 35.58 -8.59
C ASN A 33 14.24 35.40 -9.40
N GLY A 34 13.09 35.96 -8.97
CA GLY A 34 11.85 35.91 -9.74
C GLY A 34 11.03 34.62 -9.59
N PHE A 35 11.34 33.73 -8.59
CA PHE A 35 10.60 32.52 -8.33
C PHE A 35 9.68 32.63 -7.10
N LEU A 36 8.49 32.07 -7.21
CA LEU A 36 7.58 31.87 -6.08
C LEU A 36 7.70 30.42 -5.61
N THR A 37 8.29 30.20 -4.44
CA THR A 37 8.50 28.89 -3.85
C THR A 37 7.57 28.66 -2.67
N VAL A 38 6.96 27.48 -2.60
CA VAL A 38 6.12 27.01 -1.49
C VAL A 38 6.44 25.56 -1.15
N SER A 39 6.25 25.18 0.10
CA SER A 39 6.39 23.78 0.54
C SER A 39 5.43 23.45 1.68
N GLU A 40 5.09 22.19 1.82
CA GLU A 40 4.28 21.67 2.92
C GLU A 40 4.63 20.21 3.18
N THR A 41 4.59 19.82 4.45
CA THR A 41 4.70 18.42 4.88
C THR A 41 3.36 17.94 5.41
N GLN A 42 2.91 16.79 4.91
CA GLN A 42 1.67 16.14 5.33
C GLN A 42 1.97 14.74 5.86
N GLY A 43 1.49 14.44 7.05
CA GLY A 43 1.52 13.09 7.59
C GLY A 43 0.68 12.14 6.78
N ASN A 44 1.13 10.88 6.67
CA ASN A 44 0.32 9.84 6.10
C ASN A 44 -0.93 9.64 6.97
N PRO A 45 -2.15 9.82 6.44
CA PRO A 45 -3.38 9.68 7.23
C PRO A 45 -3.57 8.28 7.80
N LEU A 46 -2.86 7.29 7.28
CA LEU A 46 -2.88 5.90 7.74
C LEU A 46 -1.83 5.61 8.82
N TYR A 47 -0.95 6.59 9.11
CA TYR A 47 0.09 6.47 10.13
C TYR A 47 -0.17 7.50 11.24
N PRO A 48 -0.52 7.07 12.46
CA PRO A 48 -1.04 7.97 13.51
C PRO A 48 0.03 8.80 14.23
N ALA A 49 1.27 8.84 13.76
CA ALA A 49 2.31 9.65 14.35
C ALA A 49 1.95 11.14 14.31
N GLN A 50 2.19 11.87 15.38
CA GLN A 50 2.04 13.31 15.39
C GLN A 50 3.10 13.92 14.46
N VAL A 51 2.65 14.50 13.35
CA VAL A 51 3.51 15.27 12.47
C VAL A 51 3.81 16.60 13.18
N THR A 52 5.03 16.75 13.67
CA THR A 52 5.58 18.09 13.91
C THR A 52 5.94 18.63 12.54
N ALA A 53 5.30 19.73 12.13
CA ALA A 53 5.70 20.46 10.94
C ALA A 53 7.19 20.81 11.09
N ASP A 54 8.04 20.09 10.39
CA ASP A 54 9.43 20.45 10.25
C ASP A 54 9.50 21.33 8.99
N ASP A 55 9.74 22.61 9.21
CA ASP A 55 9.97 23.60 8.15
C ASP A 55 11.29 23.29 7.44
N SER A 56 11.34 22.11 6.78
CA SER A 56 12.54 21.71 6.04
C SER A 56 12.64 22.50 4.74
N ASN A 57 13.53 23.43 4.77
CA ASN A 57 14.11 24.23 3.71
C ASN A 57 14.38 23.47 2.42
N GLY A 58 13.47 23.55 1.47
CA GLY A 58 13.66 23.02 0.13
C GLY A 58 14.59 23.92 -0.72
N THR A 59 15.46 23.40 -1.56
CA THR A 59 16.30 24.11 -2.55
C THR A 59 15.47 24.38 -3.81
N SER A 60 15.58 25.55 -4.47
CA SER A 60 14.87 25.80 -5.73
C SER A 60 15.12 24.66 -6.72
N LEU A 61 14.05 24.07 -7.22
CA LEU A 61 14.06 22.92 -8.12
C LEU A 61 14.40 23.32 -9.55
N LEU A 62 14.04 24.55 -9.93
CA LEU A 62 14.22 25.06 -11.29
C LEU A 62 15.70 25.26 -11.68
N ALA A 63 16.62 25.21 -10.72
CA ALA A 63 18.06 25.25 -10.95
C ALA A 63 18.66 23.90 -11.36
N ALA A 64 17.92 22.79 -11.24
CA ALA A 64 18.39 21.44 -11.58
C ALA A 64 18.11 21.16 -13.08
N GLY A 65 19.10 21.28 -13.92
CA GLY A 65 19.01 20.88 -15.33
C GLY A 65 18.74 19.37 -15.48
N GLY A 66 17.85 19.00 -16.41
CA GLY A 66 17.60 17.59 -16.77
C GLY A 66 16.38 16.94 -16.10
N MET A 67 15.47 17.72 -15.50
CA MET A 67 14.22 17.19 -14.95
C MET A 67 13.26 16.73 -16.05
N SER A 68 12.51 15.66 -15.76
CA SER A 68 11.41 15.19 -16.61
C SER A 68 10.26 16.21 -16.63
N SER A 69 9.49 16.24 -17.71
CA SER A 69 8.30 17.09 -17.84
C SER A 69 7.08 16.23 -18.13
N PHE A 70 5.95 16.53 -17.49
CA PHE A 70 4.69 15.81 -17.63
C PHE A 70 3.55 16.80 -17.86
N ASP A 71 2.64 16.45 -18.75
CA ASP A 71 1.47 17.27 -19.10
C ASP A 71 0.15 16.69 -18.52
N THR A 72 0.20 15.52 -17.89
CA THR A 72 -0.95 14.90 -17.24
C THR A 72 -0.59 14.36 -15.85
N ALA A 73 -1.58 14.34 -14.96
CA ALA A 73 -1.45 13.76 -13.63
C ALA A 73 -1.06 12.27 -13.68
N ALA A 74 -1.59 11.52 -14.64
CA ALA A 74 -1.27 10.10 -14.80
C ALA A 74 0.22 9.85 -15.10
N GLN A 75 0.83 10.62 -16.02
CA GLN A 75 2.26 10.50 -16.34
C GLN A 75 3.14 10.87 -15.15
N ALA A 76 2.80 11.96 -14.44
CA ALA A 76 3.50 12.35 -13.23
C ALA A 76 3.37 11.30 -12.11
N ALA A 77 2.17 10.73 -11.93
CA ALA A 77 1.93 9.67 -10.96
C ALA A 77 2.72 8.40 -11.26
N ASP A 78 2.79 7.97 -12.52
CA ASP A 78 3.61 6.82 -12.94
C ASP A 78 5.11 7.06 -12.65
N TYR A 79 5.60 8.28 -12.86
CA TYR A 79 6.97 8.66 -12.50
C TYR A 79 7.16 8.58 -10.98
N ILE A 80 6.26 9.19 -10.19
CA ILE A 80 6.31 9.18 -8.73
C ILE A 80 6.28 7.73 -8.20
N ALA A 81 5.42 6.85 -8.76
CA ALA A 81 5.34 5.46 -8.35
C ALA A 81 6.66 4.70 -8.54
N ARG A 82 7.35 4.92 -9.68
CA ARG A 82 8.67 4.30 -9.93
C ARG A 82 9.72 4.79 -8.94
N GLN A 83 9.78 6.11 -8.70
CA GLN A 83 10.74 6.68 -7.74
C GLN A 83 10.43 6.25 -6.29
N PHE A 84 9.14 6.13 -5.94
CA PHE A 84 8.73 5.61 -4.64
C PHE A 84 9.24 4.18 -4.42
N LYS A 85 9.08 3.29 -5.40
CA LYS A 85 9.60 1.91 -5.33
C LYS A 85 11.11 1.87 -5.20
N ALA A 86 11.81 2.80 -5.86
CA ALA A 86 13.26 2.97 -5.75
C ALA A 86 13.70 3.68 -4.45
N ARG A 87 12.77 4.16 -3.60
CA ARG A 87 13.05 4.96 -2.39
C ARG A 87 13.84 6.24 -2.70
N GLU A 88 13.56 6.86 -3.84
CA GLU A 88 14.22 8.08 -4.30
C GLU A 88 13.31 9.31 -4.14
N ASN A 89 13.93 10.45 -3.92
CA ASN A 89 13.25 11.74 -3.99
C ASN A 89 13.01 12.12 -5.47
N MET A 90 11.95 12.86 -5.74
CA MET A 90 11.54 13.16 -7.09
C MET A 90 11.27 14.65 -7.30
N ALA A 91 11.66 15.14 -8.46
CA ALA A 91 11.35 16.48 -8.95
C ALA A 91 11.07 16.44 -10.44
N PHE A 92 10.09 17.23 -10.90
CA PHE A 92 9.68 17.27 -12.29
C PHE A 92 9.02 18.61 -12.65
N PHE A 93 8.97 18.93 -13.94
CA PHE A 93 8.14 20.02 -14.45
C PHE A 93 6.74 19.48 -14.74
N TYR A 94 5.72 20.23 -14.31
CA TYR A 94 4.34 19.92 -14.60
C TYR A 94 3.73 21.01 -15.48
N THR A 95 3.28 20.64 -16.67
CA THR A 95 2.71 21.56 -17.66
C THR A 95 1.19 21.44 -17.79
N GLY A 96 0.57 20.49 -17.07
CA GLY A 96 -0.87 20.27 -17.03
C GLY A 96 -1.65 21.26 -16.14
N TYR A 97 -1.05 22.34 -15.68
CA TYR A 97 -1.73 23.36 -14.89
C TYR A 97 -2.66 24.25 -15.76
N PRO A 98 -3.67 24.93 -15.16
CA PRO A 98 -4.58 25.81 -15.88
C PRO A 98 -3.86 26.93 -16.65
N ALA A 99 -4.48 27.41 -17.74
CA ALA A 99 -3.89 28.42 -18.61
C ALA A 99 -3.65 29.79 -17.92
N ASP A 100 -4.35 30.06 -16.82
CA ASP A 100 -4.18 31.25 -15.97
C ASP A 100 -3.16 31.06 -14.84
N GLY A 101 -2.44 29.95 -14.86
CA GLY A 101 -1.37 29.60 -13.92
C GLY A 101 -1.81 28.65 -12.80
N PRO A 102 -0.83 28.13 -12.02
CA PRO A 102 -1.07 27.16 -10.94
C PRO A 102 -1.55 27.86 -9.65
N PHE A 103 -2.66 28.58 -9.73
CA PHE A 103 -3.21 29.32 -8.60
C PHE A 103 -4.68 28.97 -8.35
N LEU A 104 -5.00 28.43 -7.16
CA LEU A 104 -6.39 28.22 -6.75
C LEU A 104 -6.91 29.43 -5.94
N ALA A 105 -8.12 29.87 -6.26
CA ALA A 105 -8.78 30.94 -5.53
C ALA A 105 -8.88 30.62 -4.03
N LEU A 106 -8.54 31.58 -3.20
CA LEU A 106 -8.72 31.50 -1.76
C LEU A 106 -10.16 31.82 -1.38
N THR A 107 -10.66 31.21 -0.35
CA THR A 107 -11.88 31.63 0.33
C THR A 107 -11.62 32.92 1.12
N SER A 108 -12.68 33.64 1.47
CA SER A 108 -12.54 34.86 2.31
C SER A 108 -11.88 34.58 3.68
N GLY A 109 -12.09 33.39 4.22
CA GLY A 109 -11.43 32.94 5.45
C GLY A 109 -9.93 32.75 5.27
N GLU A 110 -9.50 32.10 4.18
CA GLU A 110 -8.09 31.90 3.85
C GLU A 110 -7.37 33.23 3.54
N GLU A 111 -8.06 34.17 2.85
CA GLU A 111 -7.52 35.50 2.59
C GLU A 111 -7.32 36.33 3.86
N SER A 112 -8.24 36.20 4.81
CA SER A 112 -8.23 36.95 6.08
C SER A 112 -7.50 36.23 7.23
N ALA A 113 -7.03 35.00 7.00
CA ALA A 113 -6.29 34.25 8.01
C ALA A 113 -5.06 35.02 8.51
N ALA A 114 -4.75 34.89 9.78
CA ALA A 114 -3.52 35.43 10.35
C ALA A 114 -2.29 34.90 9.61
N TYR A 115 -1.24 35.68 9.55
CA TYR A 115 0.03 35.23 8.97
C TYR A 115 0.62 34.11 9.85
N SER A 116 1.15 33.07 9.22
CA SER A 116 2.05 32.11 9.87
C SER A 116 3.34 32.80 10.31
N ASP A 117 4.14 32.15 11.14
CA ASP A 117 5.45 32.69 11.54
C ASP A 117 6.37 32.91 10.34
N GLU A 118 6.34 32.01 9.36
CA GLU A 118 7.06 32.15 8.09
C GLU A 118 6.56 33.35 7.28
N GLU A 119 5.25 33.46 7.09
CA GLU A 119 4.65 34.61 6.38
C GLU A 119 4.93 35.93 7.09
N GLN A 120 4.92 35.94 8.42
CA GLN A 120 5.26 37.13 9.20
C GLN A 120 6.73 37.52 9.01
N ALA A 121 7.64 36.56 8.91
CA ALA A 121 9.04 36.83 8.58
C ALA A 121 9.20 37.43 7.18
N LEU A 122 8.46 36.93 6.19
CA LEU A 122 8.42 37.49 4.84
C LEU A 122 7.88 38.93 4.84
N VAL A 123 6.79 39.19 5.55
CA VAL A 123 6.21 40.56 5.69
C VAL A 123 7.21 41.49 6.33
N ASN A 124 7.89 41.08 7.40
CA ASN A 124 8.94 41.85 8.06
C ASN A 124 10.15 42.13 7.13
N GLY A 125 10.42 41.19 6.18
CA GLY A 125 11.41 41.34 5.11
C GLY A 125 10.94 42.22 3.95
N GLY A 126 9.72 42.79 3.98
CA GLY A 126 9.20 43.70 2.94
C GLY A 126 8.30 43.04 1.89
N THR A 127 7.95 41.76 2.05
CA THR A 127 7.02 41.04 1.14
C THR A 127 5.61 41.65 1.23
N SER A 128 5.02 41.98 0.09
CA SER A 128 3.68 42.55 0.06
C SER A 128 2.58 41.52 0.41
N ARG A 129 1.43 42.02 0.92
CA ARG A 129 0.26 41.16 1.16
C ARG A 129 -0.18 40.41 -0.11
N ALA A 130 -0.14 41.05 -1.26
CA ALA A 130 -0.52 40.42 -2.54
C ALA A 130 0.37 39.20 -2.84
N ALA A 131 1.68 39.30 -2.59
CA ALA A 131 2.62 38.22 -2.78
C ALA A 131 2.38 37.08 -1.76
N ILE A 132 2.03 37.38 -0.51
CA ILE A 132 1.63 36.37 0.48
C ILE A 132 0.37 35.61 0.00
N LEU A 133 -0.64 36.34 -0.52
CA LEU A 133 -1.84 35.69 -1.04
C LEU A 133 -1.54 34.79 -2.26
N GLN A 134 -0.63 35.20 -3.16
CA GLN A 134 -0.17 34.36 -4.26
C GLN A 134 0.53 33.09 -3.76
N ARG A 135 1.38 33.19 -2.71
CA ARG A 135 1.97 32.00 -2.08
C ARG A 135 0.90 31.04 -1.56
N ARG A 136 -0.11 31.55 -0.85
CA ARG A 136 -1.24 30.73 -0.36
C ARG A 136 -2.00 30.06 -1.49
N GLN A 137 -2.25 30.76 -2.59
CA GLN A 137 -2.91 30.22 -3.78
C GLN A 137 -2.07 29.12 -4.45
N LEU A 138 -0.77 29.33 -4.59
CA LEU A 138 0.16 28.33 -5.15
C LEU A 138 0.24 27.11 -4.23
N LEU A 139 0.37 27.31 -2.92
CA LEU A 139 0.39 26.20 -1.95
C LEU A 139 -0.92 25.39 -1.98
N LYS A 140 -2.05 26.08 -2.06
CA LYS A 140 -3.37 25.44 -2.19
C LYS A 140 -3.44 24.58 -3.47
N TYR A 141 -2.89 25.09 -4.59
CA TYR A 141 -2.86 24.35 -5.85
C TYR A 141 -1.95 23.11 -5.77
N VAL A 142 -0.70 23.26 -5.29
CA VAL A 142 0.21 22.11 -5.22
C VAL A 142 -0.28 21.07 -4.23
N ARG A 143 -0.91 21.49 -3.12
CA ARG A 143 -1.58 20.56 -2.21
C ARG A 143 -2.65 19.76 -2.94
N HIS A 144 -3.57 20.44 -3.62
CA HIS A 144 -4.62 19.79 -4.40
C HIS A 144 -4.04 18.82 -5.45
N LEU A 145 -3.09 19.29 -6.26
CA LEU A 145 -2.43 18.46 -7.26
C LEU A 145 -1.83 17.19 -6.65
N VAL A 146 -1.06 17.32 -5.57
CA VAL A 146 -0.40 16.17 -4.97
C VAL A 146 -1.40 15.24 -4.29
N THR A 147 -2.29 15.77 -3.43
CA THR A 147 -3.12 14.92 -2.57
C THR A 147 -4.39 14.42 -3.24
N GLU A 148 -4.95 15.15 -4.20
CA GLU A 148 -6.22 14.80 -4.84
C GLU A 148 -6.07 14.22 -6.25
N GLU A 149 -4.97 14.55 -6.96
CA GLU A 149 -4.76 14.08 -8.32
C GLU A 149 -3.62 13.05 -8.42
N LEU A 150 -2.44 13.31 -7.83
CA LEU A 150 -1.26 12.46 -8.01
C LEU A 150 -1.26 11.24 -7.08
N LEU A 151 -1.36 11.44 -5.77
CA LEU A 151 -1.26 10.33 -4.80
C LEU A 151 -2.36 9.27 -4.96
N PRO A 152 -3.61 9.58 -5.29
CA PRO A 152 -4.62 8.56 -5.58
C PRO A 152 -4.23 7.65 -6.75
N GLU A 153 -3.62 8.22 -7.81
CA GLU A 153 -3.12 7.45 -8.96
C GLU A 153 -1.85 6.66 -8.63
N VAL A 154 -0.91 7.25 -7.87
CA VAL A 154 0.32 6.59 -7.38
C VAL A 154 -0.03 5.34 -6.56
N PHE A 155 -1.03 5.43 -5.70
CA PHE A 155 -1.45 4.35 -4.80
C PHE A 155 -2.62 3.51 -5.34
N ARG A 156 -2.89 3.62 -6.65
CA ARG A 156 -3.93 2.82 -7.29
C ARG A 156 -3.62 1.34 -7.16
N TYR A 157 -4.61 0.58 -6.68
CA TYR A 157 -4.49 -0.87 -6.53
C TYR A 157 -4.36 -1.58 -7.89
N ILE A 158 -3.36 -2.44 -7.99
CA ILE A 158 -3.11 -3.32 -9.14
C ILE A 158 -2.99 -4.75 -8.60
N PRO A 159 -3.87 -5.68 -8.97
CA PRO A 159 -3.90 -7.04 -8.41
C PRO A 159 -2.60 -7.83 -8.55
N ASP A 160 -1.81 -7.56 -9.61
CA ASP A 160 -0.58 -8.28 -9.91
C ASP A 160 0.68 -7.51 -9.48
N ASP A 161 0.54 -6.46 -8.64
CA ASP A 161 1.67 -5.65 -8.17
C ASP A 161 1.80 -5.72 -6.64
N PRO A 162 2.57 -6.67 -6.09
CA PRO A 162 2.71 -6.89 -4.65
C PRO A 162 3.45 -5.77 -3.91
N THR A 163 4.15 -4.89 -4.63
CA THR A 163 4.87 -3.73 -4.09
C THR A 163 4.23 -2.39 -4.45
N GLY A 164 3.07 -2.41 -5.10
CA GLY A 164 2.28 -1.24 -5.48
C GLY A 164 1.04 -1.02 -4.61
N GLY A 165 0.19 -0.10 -5.02
CA GLY A 165 -1.13 0.10 -4.44
C GLY A 165 -1.18 0.27 -2.92
N ASP A 166 -1.90 -0.62 -2.26
CA ASP A 166 -2.07 -0.56 -0.80
C ASP A 166 -0.73 -0.73 -0.05
N TYR A 167 0.23 -1.49 -0.62
CA TYR A 167 1.57 -1.59 -0.04
C TYR A 167 2.24 -0.22 0.00
N MET A 168 2.39 0.47 -1.13
CA MET A 168 3.01 1.79 -1.18
C MET A 168 2.33 2.78 -0.24
N ARG A 169 0.99 2.79 -0.25
CA ARG A 169 0.17 3.68 0.59
C ARG A 169 0.47 3.53 2.09
N THR A 170 0.91 2.35 2.52
CA THR A 170 1.17 2.05 3.94
C THR A 170 2.67 2.05 4.31
N GLN A 171 3.61 2.36 3.39
CA GLN A 171 5.04 2.23 3.62
C GLN A 171 5.80 3.57 3.75
N TYR A 172 5.12 4.62 4.16
CA TYR A 172 5.76 5.91 4.47
C TYR A 172 5.07 6.58 5.68
N ARG A 173 5.81 7.45 6.37
CA ARG A 173 5.32 8.23 7.52
C ARG A 173 4.68 9.54 7.09
N ASP A 174 5.38 10.29 6.25
CA ASP A 174 4.97 11.60 5.76
C ASP A 174 5.44 11.85 4.33
N VAL A 175 4.80 12.79 3.67
CA VAL A 175 5.17 13.30 2.36
C VAL A 175 5.36 14.81 2.44
N THR A 176 6.50 15.29 1.97
CA THR A 176 6.78 16.71 1.74
C THR A 176 6.67 17.01 0.26
N TYR A 177 5.90 18.00 -0.09
CA TYR A 177 5.81 18.50 -1.46
C TYR A 177 6.14 19.98 -1.51
N ALA A 178 6.84 20.38 -2.56
CA ALA A 178 7.15 21.77 -2.80
C ALA A 178 6.90 22.13 -4.27
N ALA A 179 6.69 23.41 -4.53
CA ALA A 179 6.53 23.91 -5.87
C ALA A 179 7.27 25.24 -6.05
N ASP A 180 7.87 25.39 -7.24
CA ASP A 180 8.48 26.62 -7.74
C ASP A 180 7.74 27.10 -9.00
N TYR A 181 7.41 28.39 -9.05
CA TYR A 181 6.78 29.01 -10.22
C TYR A 181 7.41 30.34 -10.57
N ASP A 182 7.83 30.51 -11.83
CA ASP A 182 8.49 31.74 -12.35
C ASP A 182 7.60 32.54 -13.29
N GLY A 183 6.34 32.19 -13.42
CA GLY A 183 5.40 32.80 -14.38
C GLY A 183 5.25 32.01 -15.68
N TYR A 184 6.13 31.02 -15.94
CA TYR A 184 6.14 30.19 -17.14
C TYR A 184 6.34 28.72 -16.87
N THR A 185 7.12 28.42 -15.85
CA THR A 185 7.51 27.02 -15.50
C THR A 185 7.04 26.68 -14.10
N PHE A 186 6.38 25.55 -13.97
CA PHE A 186 5.92 25.03 -12.71
C PHE A 186 6.67 23.73 -12.37
N GLY A 187 7.63 23.84 -11.45
CA GLY A 187 8.39 22.72 -10.91
C GLY A 187 7.72 22.17 -9.66
N VAL A 188 7.65 20.84 -9.53
CA VAL A 188 7.10 20.14 -8.37
C VAL A 188 8.14 19.16 -7.85
N SER A 189 8.33 19.11 -6.54
CA SER A 189 9.03 18.01 -5.87
C SER A 189 8.12 17.29 -4.90
N VAL A 190 8.37 15.98 -4.75
CA VAL A 190 7.71 15.13 -3.79
C VAL A 190 8.77 14.29 -3.09
N THR A 191 8.76 14.27 -1.77
CA THR A 191 9.72 13.54 -0.94
C THR A 191 8.96 12.78 0.13
N PHE A 192 9.23 11.48 0.27
CA PHE A 192 8.59 10.65 1.28
C PHE A 192 9.59 10.31 2.39
N THR A 193 9.12 10.27 3.62
CA THR A 193 9.82 9.63 4.73
C THR A 193 9.43 8.17 4.76
N TYR A 194 10.25 7.33 4.13
CA TYR A 194 10.00 5.90 4.00
C TYR A 194 10.27 5.14 5.29
N PHE A 195 9.61 3.99 5.48
CA PHE A 195 9.90 3.06 6.59
C PHE A 195 11.16 2.22 6.32
N THR A 196 11.52 2.03 5.05
CA THR A 196 12.61 1.19 4.59
C THR A 196 13.50 1.94 3.60
N THR A 197 14.75 1.52 3.50
CA THR A 197 15.67 1.93 2.44
C THR A 197 15.49 1.06 1.18
N ALA A 198 16.03 1.50 0.03
CA ALA A 198 16.04 0.70 -1.19
C ALA A 198 16.76 -0.65 -1.02
N ALA A 199 17.82 -0.70 -0.23
CA ALA A 199 18.55 -1.95 0.06
C ALA A 199 17.70 -2.93 0.87
N GLN A 200 16.93 -2.44 1.85
CA GLN A 200 16.01 -3.26 2.64
C GLN A 200 14.82 -3.77 1.80
N GLU A 201 14.32 -2.97 0.86
CA GLU A 201 13.28 -3.46 -0.06
C GLU A 201 13.82 -4.58 -0.97
N ALA A 202 15.04 -4.42 -1.52
CA ALA A 202 15.65 -5.46 -2.33
C ALA A 202 15.91 -6.75 -1.54
N GLU A 203 16.37 -6.66 -0.30
CA GLU A 203 16.53 -7.80 0.60
C GLU A 203 15.18 -8.46 0.92
N ALA A 204 14.13 -7.66 1.11
CA ALA A 204 12.78 -8.19 1.33
C ALA A 204 12.18 -8.83 0.07
N ASP A 205 12.55 -8.37 -1.15
CA ASP A 205 12.17 -9.02 -2.40
C ASP A 205 12.77 -10.43 -2.48
N GLU A 206 14.09 -10.56 -2.27
CA GLU A 206 14.81 -11.84 -2.26
C GLU A 206 14.24 -12.78 -1.19
N ALA A 207 14.07 -12.30 0.05
CA ALA A 207 13.53 -13.11 1.14
C ALA A 207 12.07 -13.55 0.89
N ALA A 208 11.26 -12.74 0.20
CA ALA A 208 9.89 -13.11 -0.17
C ALA A 208 9.87 -14.24 -1.21
N GLU A 209 10.70 -14.16 -2.23
CA GLU A 209 10.85 -15.23 -3.24
C GLU A 209 11.31 -16.53 -2.58
N GLU A 210 12.37 -16.49 -1.77
CA GLU A 210 12.87 -17.66 -1.04
C GLU A 210 11.80 -18.29 -0.12
N LEU A 211 11.00 -17.46 0.55
CA LEU A 211 9.92 -17.94 1.42
C LEU A 211 8.81 -18.61 0.63
N LEU A 212 8.38 -18.03 -0.49
CA LEU A 212 7.33 -18.61 -1.34
C LEU A 212 7.78 -19.95 -1.92
N ASP A 213 9.04 -20.06 -2.35
CA ASP A 213 9.65 -21.32 -2.78
C ASP A 213 9.70 -22.36 -1.66
N PHE A 214 10.15 -21.96 -0.46
CA PHE A 214 10.17 -22.83 0.72
C PHE A 214 8.78 -23.37 1.08
N LEU A 215 7.76 -22.52 0.98
CA LEU A 215 6.36 -22.88 1.22
C LEU A 215 5.75 -23.69 0.07
N GLN A 216 6.45 -23.88 -1.04
CA GLN A 216 5.99 -24.58 -2.26
C GLN A 216 4.65 -24.03 -2.77
N ILE A 217 4.55 -22.68 -2.85
CA ILE A 217 3.30 -21.97 -3.12
C ILE A 217 2.70 -22.34 -4.48
N ASP A 218 3.50 -22.52 -5.53
CA ASP A 218 3.05 -22.77 -6.90
C ASP A 218 2.21 -24.05 -7.04
N SER A 219 2.42 -25.02 -6.15
CA SER A 219 1.69 -26.30 -6.17
C SER A 219 0.38 -26.27 -5.36
N LYS A 220 -0.01 -25.14 -4.79
CA LYS A 220 -1.11 -25.03 -3.84
C LYS A 220 -2.34 -24.31 -4.41
N THR A 221 -3.53 -24.68 -3.93
CA THR A 221 -4.75 -23.88 -4.11
C THR A 221 -4.64 -22.55 -3.38
N ASP A 222 -5.42 -21.56 -3.76
CA ASP A 222 -5.38 -20.22 -3.14
C ASP A 222 -5.63 -20.26 -1.63
N TYR A 223 -6.52 -21.16 -1.17
CA TYR A 223 -6.71 -21.39 0.25
C TYR A 223 -5.44 -21.95 0.92
N ALA A 224 -4.84 -22.98 0.35
CA ALA A 224 -3.63 -23.59 0.89
C ALA A 224 -2.42 -22.65 0.85
N LYS A 225 -2.33 -21.75 -0.15
CA LYS A 225 -1.35 -20.66 -0.20
C LYS A 225 -1.53 -19.72 0.99
N LEU A 226 -2.75 -19.20 1.17
CA LEU A 226 -3.07 -18.31 2.29
C LEU A 226 -2.82 -18.98 3.63
N GLN A 227 -3.21 -20.23 3.80
CA GLN A 227 -2.99 -21.00 5.02
C GLN A 227 -1.49 -21.14 5.33
N ALA A 228 -0.67 -21.43 4.31
CA ALA A 228 0.79 -21.55 4.48
C ALA A 228 1.44 -20.21 4.82
N ILE A 229 1.08 -19.13 4.12
CA ILE A 229 1.60 -17.78 4.36
C ILE A 229 1.17 -17.29 5.74
N TYR A 230 -0.11 -17.37 6.06
CA TYR A 230 -0.66 -16.92 7.35
C TYR A 230 -0.07 -17.72 8.53
N GLY A 231 0.04 -19.03 8.37
CA GLY A 231 0.66 -19.90 9.38
C GLY A 231 2.13 -19.59 9.61
N TRP A 232 2.85 -19.25 8.54
CA TRP A 232 4.24 -18.83 8.67
C TRP A 232 4.34 -17.48 9.41
N LEU A 233 3.49 -16.49 9.07
CA LEU A 233 3.47 -15.22 9.80
C LEU A 233 3.19 -15.43 11.29
N CYS A 234 2.16 -16.18 11.64
CA CYS A 234 1.78 -16.43 13.03
C CYS A 234 2.84 -17.22 13.82
N GLY A 235 3.63 -18.06 13.14
CA GLY A 235 4.63 -18.91 13.78
C GLY A 235 6.06 -18.35 13.81
N HIS A 236 6.39 -17.39 12.96
CA HIS A 236 7.78 -16.94 12.77
C HIS A 236 7.98 -15.43 12.99
N VAL A 237 6.92 -14.64 13.01
CA VAL A 237 7.01 -13.20 13.26
C VAL A 237 6.55 -12.91 14.68
N ALA A 238 7.38 -12.26 15.48
CA ALA A 238 7.03 -11.81 16.82
C ALA A 238 6.30 -10.47 16.76
N TYR A 239 5.27 -10.28 17.62
CA TYR A 239 4.69 -8.96 17.76
C TYR A 239 5.64 -8.03 18.52
N ASP A 240 6.00 -6.89 17.95
CA ASP A 240 6.98 -5.97 18.52
C ASP A 240 6.37 -5.04 19.58
N TYR A 241 6.17 -5.59 20.77
CA TYR A 241 5.70 -4.82 21.92
C TYR A 241 6.70 -3.78 22.40
N ALA A 242 8.00 -4.01 22.17
CA ALA A 242 9.07 -3.13 22.66
C ALA A 242 9.02 -1.76 21.95
N HIS A 243 8.76 -1.76 20.66
CA HIS A 243 8.75 -0.54 19.86
C HIS A 243 7.32 -0.10 19.45
N GLN A 244 6.27 -0.77 19.94
CA GLN A 244 4.89 -0.46 19.55
C GLN A 244 4.55 1.03 19.63
N LYS A 245 5.05 1.73 20.67
CA LYS A 245 4.82 3.16 20.92
C LYS A 245 6.02 4.05 20.56
N ASP A 246 7.03 3.52 19.88
CA ASP A 246 8.20 4.28 19.44
C ASP A 246 7.99 4.74 17.99
N ASP A 247 7.55 5.97 17.79
CA ASP A 247 7.29 6.55 16.47
C ASP A 247 8.57 6.87 15.69
N THR A 248 9.75 6.70 16.29
CA THR A 248 11.04 6.84 15.61
C THR A 248 11.55 5.53 15.02
N TYR A 249 11.11 4.38 15.55
CA TYR A 249 11.46 3.05 15.05
C TYR A 249 10.49 2.62 13.94
N LEU A 250 10.69 3.14 12.73
CA LEU A 250 9.76 3.01 11.61
C LEU A 250 9.69 1.60 11.04
N ILE A 251 10.77 0.83 11.11
CA ILE A 251 10.92 -0.50 10.48
C ILE A 251 9.86 -1.50 10.95
N LYS A 252 9.37 -1.37 12.19
CA LYS A 252 8.29 -2.21 12.76
C LYS A 252 7.00 -2.21 11.93
N ASN A 253 6.80 -1.16 11.12
CA ASN A 253 5.59 -0.98 10.30
C ASN A 253 5.74 -1.56 8.88
N SER A 254 6.90 -2.13 8.56
CA SER A 254 7.25 -2.57 7.22
C SER A 254 7.15 -4.10 7.04
N ALA A 255 6.98 -4.51 5.78
CA ALA A 255 7.09 -5.92 5.42
C ALA A 255 8.51 -6.45 5.67
N TYR A 256 9.55 -5.61 5.53
CA TYR A 256 10.94 -5.95 5.86
C TYR A 256 11.08 -6.34 7.34
N GLY A 257 10.59 -5.51 8.26
CA GLY A 257 10.61 -5.83 9.70
C GLY A 257 9.94 -7.17 10.01
N ALA A 258 8.79 -7.44 9.40
CA ALA A 258 8.09 -8.71 9.57
C ALA A 258 8.82 -9.89 8.93
N LEU A 259 9.37 -9.72 7.71
CA LEU A 259 9.96 -10.83 6.94
C LEU A 259 11.41 -11.12 7.33
N VAL A 260 12.24 -10.08 7.46
CA VAL A 260 13.68 -10.21 7.68
C VAL A 260 14.01 -10.15 9.16
N ASP A 261 13.59 -9.10 9.87
CA ASP A 261 13.83 -8.93 11.30
C ASP A 261 12.95 -9.86 12.18
N LYS A 262 11.92 -10.48 11.61
CA LYS A 262 10.96 -11.36 12.30
C LYS A 262 10.22 -10.67 13.46
N ALA A 263 10.10 -9.34 13.42
CA ALA A 263 9.40 -8.56 14.43
C ALA A 263 8.67 -7.38 13.79
N ALA A 264 7.37 -7.24 14.08
CA ALA A 264 6.56 -6.17 13.53
C ALA A 264 5.33 -5.87 14.40
N VAL A 265 4.69 -4.71 14.15
CA VAL A 265 3.34 -4.39 14.64
C VAL A 265 2.30 -4.74 13.56
N GLY A 266 1.00 -4.57 13.85
CA GLY A 266 -0.09 -4.94 12.93
C GLY A 266 0.10 -4.46 11.50
N GLN A 267 0.65 -3.25 11.29
CA GLN A 267 0.92 -2.71 9.96
C GLN A 267 1.96 -3.54 9.18
N GLY A 268 3.05 -3.95 9.82
CA GLY A 268 4.07 -4.81 9.18
C GLY A 268 3.53 -6.20 8.83
N TYR A 269 2.71 -6.78 9.71
CA TYR A 269 1.99 -8.04 9.42
C TYR A 269 1.07 -7.91 8.21
N ALA A 270 0.26 -6.86 8.16
CA ALA A 270 -0.67 -6.62 7.06
C ALA A 270 0.06 -6.35 5.73
N ALA A 271 1.17 -5.61 5.77
CA ALA A 271 2.00 -5.33 4.61
C ALA A 271 2.68 -6.61 4.06
N LEU A 272 3.18 -7.48 4.95
CA LEU A 272 3.81 -8.74 4.54
C LEU A 272 2.78 -9.73 3.98
N LEU A 273 1.62 -9.90 4.64
CA LEU A 273 0.56 -10.76 4.12
C LEU A 273 0.09 -10.30 2.73
N TYR A 274 -0.14 -9.00 2.54
CA TYR A 274 -0.48 -8.42 1.25
C TYR A 274 0.55 -8.77 0.18
N ARG A 275 1.84 -8.54 0.46
CA ARG A 275 2.93 -8.76 -0.48
C ARG A 275 3.06 -10.22 -0.91
N LEU A 276 3.07 -11.15 0.06
CA LEU A 276 3.21 -12.58 -0.21
C LEU A 276 1.96 -13.17 -0.89
N ALA A 277 0.75 -12.74 -0.50
CA ALA A 277 -0.48 -13.21 -1.11
C ALA A 277 -0.59 -12.76 -2.58
N LEU A 278 -0.36 -11.47 -2.88
CA LEU A 278 -0.36 -10.98 -4.26
C LEU A 278 0.74 -11.64 -5.11
N ALA A 279 1.96 -11.80 -4.57
CA ALA A 279 3.05 -12.49 -5.27
C ALA A 279 2.70 -13.96 -5.58
N SER A 280 1.82 -14.57 -4.78
CA SER A 280 1.29 -15.93 -5.03
C SER A 280 0.03 -15.96 -5.92
N GLY A 281 -0.42 -14.82 -6.44
CA GLY A 281 -1.61 -14.71 -7.29
C GLY A 281 -2.94 -14.67 -6.52
N VAL A 282 -2.92 -14.43 -5.20
CA VAL A 282 -4.14 -14.30 -4.39
C VAL A 282 -4.46 -12.83 -4.16
N GLU A 283 -5.58 -12.35 -4.71
CA GLU A 283 -6.00 -10.96 -4.54
C GLU A 283 -6.17 -10.60 -3.06
N THR A 284 -5.49 -9.54 -2.65
CA THR A 284 -5.43 -9.11 -1.24
C THR A 284 -5.45 -7.59 -1.16
N ARG A 285 -6.08 -7.03 -0.13
CA ARG A 285 -6.11 -5.60 0.17
C ARG A 285 -5.60 -5.35 1.60
N ILE A 286 -5.06 -4.16 1.85
CA ILE A 286 -4.80 -3.69 3.22
C ILE A 286 -5.95 -2.80 3.66
N VAL A 287 -6.53 -3.13 4.80
CA VAL A 287 -7.55 -2.34 5.49
C VAL A 287 -6.91 -1.61 6.66
N THR A 288 -7.26 -0.36 6.82
CA THR A 288 -6.79 0.53 7.88
C THR A 288 -7.94 1.01 8.73
N GLY A 289 -7.67 1.36 9.97
CA GLY A 289 -8.69 1.83 10.91
C GLY A 289 -8.24 1.66 12.35
N THR A 290 -9.15 1.22 13.22
CA THR A 290 -8.81 0.97 14.63
C THR A 290 -9.11 -0.47 15.04
N GLY A 291 -8.19 -1.02 15.86
CA GLY A 291 -8.38 -2.30 16.58
C GLY A 291 -8.44 -2.02 18.08
N ARG A 292 -9.57 -2.31 18.74
CA ARG A 292 -9.80 -1.95 20.16
C ARG A 292 -9.58 -0.47 20.47
N GLY A 293 -9.85 0.40 19.49
CA GLY A 293 -9.72 1.85 19.65
C GLY A 293 -8.32 2.42 19.39
N GLU A 294 -7.32 1.60 19.11
CA GLU A 294 -5.98 2.02 18.68
C GLU A 294 -5.83 1.85 17.17
N ALA A 295 -5.02 2.68 16.52
CA ALA A 295 -4.74 2.58 15.09
C ALA A 295 -4.22 1.18 14.74
N HIS A 296 -4.79 0.57 13.68
CA HIS A 296 -4.53 -0.81 13.34
C HIS A 296 -4.68 -1.07 11.83
N HIS A 297 -3.99 -2.12 11.35
CA HIS A 297 -4.01 -2.58 9.97
C HIS A 297 -4.24 -4.09 9.91
N TRP A 298 -5.04 -4.51 8.94
CA TRP A 298 -5.33 -5.92 8.66
C TRP A 298 -5.59 -6.12 7.17
N ASN A 299 -6.05 -7.28 6.75
CA ASN A 299 -6.22 -7.59 5.34
C ASN A 299 -7.66 -8.00 5.00
N LEU A 300 -8.03 -7.77 3.74
CA LEU A 300 -9.02 -8.54 3.02
C LEU A 300 -8.31 -9.45 2.04
N VAL A 301 -8.71 -10.70 1.96
CA VAL A 301 -8.19 -11.70 1.04
C VAL A 301 -9.34 -12.31 0.24
N LYS A 302 -9.12 -12.56 -1.04
CA LYS A 302 -10.14 -13.10 -1.92
C LYS A 302 -9.97 -14.60 -2.09
N LEU A 303 -11.02 -15.35 -1.86
CA LEU A 303 -11.12 -16.76 -2.18
C LEU A 303 -12.37 -17.02 -2.99
N GLY A 304 -12.20 -17.62 -4.16
CA GLY A 304 -13.31 -17.77 -5.11
C GLY A 304 -13.90 -16.41 -5.50
N SER A 305 -15.20 -16.25 -5.30
CA SER A 305 -15.93 -15.01 -5.60
C SER A 305 -16.08 -14.06 -4.41
N LYS A 306 -15.57 -14.42 -3.22
CA LYS A 306 -15.81 -13.70 -1.97
C LYS A 306 -14.53 -13.20 -1.32
N TRP A 307 -14.68 -12.13 -0.54
CA TRP A 307 -13.61 -11.56 0.26
C TRP A 307 -13.83 -11.86 1.74
N TYR A 308 -12.74 -12.11 2.44
CA TYR A 308 -12.69 -12.45 3.85
C TYR A 308 -11.69 -11.57 4.56
N TYR A 309 -11.97 -11.25 5.83
CA TYR A 309 -11.01 -10.56 6.67
C TYR A 309 -9.96 -11.52 7.21
N ALA A 310 -8.73 -11.02 7.36
CA ALA A 310 -7.62 -11.73 7.97
C ALA A 310 -6.74 -10.77 8.79
N ASP A 311 -6.38 -11.15 10.02
CA ASP A 311 -5.45 -10.39 10.87
C ASP A 311 -4.47 -11.34 11.55
N ALA A 312 -3.31 -11.55 10.95
CA ALA A 312 -2.29 -12.44 11.46
C ALA A 312 -1.67 -11.93 12.78
N SER A 313 -1.63 -10.60 12.98
CA SER A 313 -1.03 -10.01 14.19
C SER A 313 -1.82 -10.34 15.46
N TRP A 314 -3.14 -10.59 15.33
CA TRP A 314 -3.99 -10.98 16.47
C TRP A 314 -4.07 -12.47 16.69
N ASP A 315 -3.58 -13.28 15.75
CA ASP A 315 -3.48 -14.75 15.88
C ASP A 315 -2.05 -15.23 16.22
N VAL A 316 -1.05 -14.33 16.28
CA VAL A 316 0.33 -14.69 16.59
C VAL A 316 0.43 -15.42 17.94
N GLY A 317 1.15 -16.54 17.94
CA GLY A 317 1.37 -17.37 19.13
C GLY A 317 0.12 -18.15 19.61
N ARG A 318 -0.98 -18.17 18.86
CA ARG A 318 -2.19 -18.94 19.18
C ARG A 318 -2.17 -20.32 18.55
N GLN A 319 -2.80 -21.29 19.22
CA GLN A 319 -2.95 -22.64 18.69
C GLN A 319 -4.06 -22.74 17.61
N SER A 320 -5.02 -21.80 17.62
CA SER A 320 -6.10 -21.72 16.64
C SER A 320 -6.24 -20.27 16.15
N TRP A 321 -6.53 -20.11 14.87
CA TRP A 321 -6.67 -18.81 14.24
C TRP A 321 -8.13 -18.34 14.31
N SER A 322 -8.37 -17.29 15.11
CA SER A 322 -9.70 -16.70 15.28
C SER A 322 -9.95 -15.53 14.33
N TYR A 323 -8.90 -15.03 13.68
CA TYR A 323 -8.91 -13.87 12.79
C TYR A 323 -8.52 -14.22 11.35
N PHE A 324 -8.53 -15.50 11.00
CA PHE A 324 -8.25 -15.98 9.64
C PHE A 324 -9.56 -16.24 8.89
N LEU A 325 -9.71 -15.65 7.71
CA LEU A 325 -10.83 -15.84 6.77
C LEU A 325 -12.22 -15.66 7.39
N GLN A 326 -12.38 -14.56 8.10
CA GLN A 326 -13.61 -14.20 8.81
C GLN A 326 -14.54 -13.31 7.97
N PRO A 327 -15.87 -13.39 8.11
CA PRO A 327 -16.81 -12.48 7.45
C PRO A 327 -16.77 -11.07 8.06
N SER A 328 -16.33 -10.96 9.30
CA SER A 328 -16.12 -9.71 10.03
C SER A 328 -15.12 -9.95 11.16
N LEU A 329 -14.45 -8.89 11.59
CA LEU A 329 -13.53 -8.94 12.73
C LEU A 329 -14.10 -8.14 13.90
N LEU A 330 -14.21 -8.82 15.05
CA LEU A 330 -14.65 -8.18 16.27
C LEU A 330 -13.62 -7.14 16.74
N TYR A 331 -14.07 -5.97 17.16
CA TYR A 331 -13.24 -4.83 17.60
C TYR A 331 -12.41 -4.14 16.51
N HIS A 332 -12.61 -4.47 15.23
CA HIS A 332 -12.00 -3.77 14.10
C HIS A 332 -12.99 -2.81 13.48
N VAL A 333 -12.60 -1.54 13.38
CA VAL A 333 -13.44 -0.48 12.78
C VAL A 333 -12.64 0.15 11.64
N PRO A 334 -12.99 -0.13 10.37
CA PRO A 334 -12.34 0.48 9.22
C PRO A 334 -12.51 2.00 9.20
N ASP A 335 -11.50 2.71 8.71
CA ASP A 335 -11.61 4.14 8.39
C ASP A 335 -12.41 4.38 7.09
N ASP A 336 -12.71 5.64 6.80
CA ASP A 336 -13.53 6.01 5.63
C ASP A 336 -12.89 5.60 4.30
N ALA A 337 -11.56 5.67 4.18
CA ALA A 337 -10.83 5.26 3.00
C ALA A 337 -10.94 3.75 2.77
N SER A 338 -10.76 2.97 3.83
CA SER A 338 -10.94 1.51 3.81
C SER A 338 -12.40 1.10 3.58
N LEU A 339 -13.37 1.83 4.14
CA LEU A 339 -14.79 1.59 3.84
C LEU A 339 -15.11 1.76 2.36
N ALA A 340 -14.48 2.72 1.66
CA ALA A 340 -14.63 2.88 0.22
C ALA A 340 -14.10 1.64 -0.53
N VAL A 341 -12.96 1.09 -0.13
CA VAL A 341 -12.39 -0.15 -0.69
C VAL A 341 -13.29 -1.35 -0.41
N ILE A 342 -13.71 -1.53 0.85
CA ILE A 342 -14.55 -2.66 1.29
C ILE A 342 -15.85 -2.72 0.49
N ARG A 343 -16.47 -1.57 0.16
CA ARG A 343 -17.70 -1.51 -0.66
C ARG A 343 -17.52 -2.09 -2.06
N THR A 344 -16.30 -2.16 -2.58
CA THR A 344 -16.00 -2.78 -3.88
C THR A 344 -15.67 -4.27 -3.78
N CYS A 345 -15.55 -4.80 -2.56
CA CYS A 345 -15.20 -6.18 -2.28
C CYS A 345 -16.45 -6.97 -1.84
N PRO A 346 -16.97 -7.91 -2.61
CA PRO A 346 -18.10 -8.75 -2.20
C PRO A 346 -17.71 -9.61 -1.00
N LEU A 347 -17.99 -9.13 0.21
CA LEU A 347 -17.68 -9.85 1.44
C LEU A 347 -18.48 -11.15 1.56
N SER A 348 -17.89 -12.16 2.19
CA SER A 348 -18.61 -13.33 2.66
C SER A 348 -19.50 -12.95 3.86
N ASP A 349 -20.61 -13.61 4.01
CA ASP A 349 -21.52 -13.54 5.16
C ASP A 349 -21.26 -14.65 6.19
N ALA A 350 -20.38 -15.60 5.86
CA ALA A 350 -19.98 -16.71 6.72
C ALA A 350 -18.45 -16.83 6.79
N VAL A 351 -17.97 -17.46 7.86
CA VAL A 351 -16.56 -17.87 7.99
C VAL A 351 -16.23 -18.79 6.82
N PHE A 352 -15.04 -18.61 6.22
CA PHE A 352 -14.59 -19.55 5.20
C PHE A 352 -14.56 -20.96 5.79
N SER A 353 -15.36 -21.81 5.26
CA SER A 353 -15.38 -23.23 5.61
C SER A 353 -14.90 -23.98 4.37
N THR A 354 -13.76 -24.62 4.46
CA THR A 354 -13.49 -25.79 3.66
C THR A 354 -14.39 -26.88 4.22
N ALA A 355 -15.66 -26.90 3.83
CA ALA A 355 -16.39 -28.14 3.79
C ALA A 355 -16.10 -28.77 2.43
N PRO A 356 -14.96 -29.49 2.29
CA PRO A 356 -14.61 -30.13 1.04
C PRO A 356 -15.79 -31.05 0.67
N GLY A 357 -16.22 -30.93 -0.57
CA GLY A 357 -17.32 -31.74 -1.05
C GLY A 357 -18.70 -31.11 -1.02
N ARG A 358 -18.91 -29.91 -0.44
CA ARG A 358 -20.17 -29.17 -0.59
C ARG A 358 -20.11 -28.35 -1.88
N LEU A 359 -20.67 -28.85 -2.96
CA LEU A 359 -20.60 -28.24 -4.28
C LEU A 359 -21.86 -27.47 -4.64
N ASN A 360 -22.88 -27.58 -3.79
CA ASN A 360 -24.10 -26.79 -3.84
C ASN A 360 -24.26 -25.95 -2.56
N ARG A 361 -25.33 -25.15 -2.47
CA ARG A 361 -25.59 -24.25 -1.33
C ARG A 361 -26.46 -24.87 -0.26
N ASP A 362 -26.58 -26.21 -0.24
CA ASP A 362 -27.22 -26.89 0.88
C ASP A 362 -26.20 -27.23 2.00
N ASP A 363 -26.71 -27.69 3.14
CA ASP A 363 -25.87 -27.98 4.31
C ASP A 363 -25.41 -29.45 4.41
N SER A 364 -25.63 -30.24 3.34
CA SER A 364 -25.28 -31.66 3.29
C SER A 364 -24.11 -31.92 2.34
N ILE A 365 -23.42 -33.04 2.56
CA ILE A 365 -22.56 -33.68 1.56
C ILE A 365 -23.27 -34.93 1.15
N ASP A 366 -23.81 -34.99 -0.05
CA ASP A 366 -24.60 -36.10 -0.52
C ASP A 366 -24.32 -36.46 -2.00
N ILE A 367 -25.17 -37.32 -2.56
CA ILE A 367 -25.00 -37.81 -3.92
C ILE A 367 -25.13 -36.72 -4.98
N LEU A 368 -25.78 -35.57 -4.68
CA LEU A 368 -25.87 -34.45 -5.60
C LEU A 368 -24.52 -33.77 -5.76
N ASP A 369 -23.74 -33.61 -4.69
CA ASP A 369 -22.37 -33.09 -4.76
C ASP A 369 -21.47 -34.00 -5.59
N VAL A 370 -21.57 -35.33 -5.37
CA VAL A 370 -20.84 -36.33 -6.18
C VAL A 370 -21.19 -36.18 -7.66
N GLN A 371 -22.47 -35.98 -7.99
CA GLN A 371 -22.92 -35.81 -9.36
C GLN A 371 -22.44 -34.50 -9.99
N LEU A 372 -22.35 -33.42 -9.21
CA LEU A 372 -21.80 -32.14 -9.64
C LEU A 372 -20.31 -32.27 -9.94
N LEU A 373 -19.53 -32.90 -9.06
CA LEU A 373 -18.10 -33.12 -9.29
C LEU A 373 -17.84 -34.03 -10.47
N TYR A 374 -18.60 -35.12 -10.59
CA TYR A 374 -18.50 -35.98 -11.77
C TYR A 374 -18.76 -35.23 -13.08
N THR A 375 -19.79 -34.38 -13.10
CA THR A 375 -20.13 -33.57 -14.29
C THR A 375 -19.00 -32.59 -14.62
N TYR A 376 -18.43 -31.95 -13.61
CA TYR A 376 -17.28 -31.06 -13.77
C TYR A 376 -16.07 -31.81 -14.37
N LEU A 377 -15.71 -32.94 -13.82
CA LEU A 377 -14.57 -33.73 -14.32
C LEU A 377 -14.80 -34.25 -15.74
N ALA A 378 -16.05 -34.59 -16.08
CA ALA A 378 -16.39 -35.09 -17.40
C ALA A 378 -16.44 -33.98 -18.48
N THR A 379 -16.76 -32.75 -18.12
CA THR A 379 -16.99 -31.64 -19.08
C THR A 379 -15.91 -30.57 -19.05
N GLY A 380 -15.15 -30.47 -17.98
CA GLY A 380 -14.20 -29.38 -17.71
C GLY A 380 -14.86 -28.04 -17.34
N ALA A 381 -16.18 -28.02 -17.17
CA ALA A 381 -16.94 -26.81 -16.84
C ALA A 381 -17.82 -27.03 -15.60
N VAL A 382 -17.91 -26.00 -14.75
CA VAL A 382 -18.80 -26.04 -13.58
C VAL A 382 -20.25 -26.15 -14.05
N PRO A 383 -21.00 -27.15 -13.53
CA PRO A 383 -22.42 -27.31 -13.87
C PRO A 383 -23.21 -26.04 -13.59
N GLN A 384 -24.15 -25.71 -14.45
CA GLN A 384 -25.06 -24.59 -14.29
C GLN A 384 -26.36 -25.09 -13.62
N GLY A 385 -26.84 -24.36 -12.60
CA GLY A 385 -28.09 -24.69 -11.93
C GLY A 385 -28.31 -23.86 -10.68
N ASP A 386 -29.57 -23.74 -10.25
CA ASP A 386 -29.93 -23.10 -9.00
C ASP A 386 -29.27 -23.85 -7.83
N GLY A 387 -28.55 -23.13 -6.99
CA GLY A 387 -27.89 -23.68 -5.81
C GLY A 387 -26.47 -24.18 -6.04
N VAL A 388 -25.98 -24.36 -7.28
CA VAL A 388 -24.58 -24.72 -7.55
C VAL A 388 -23.66 -23.56 -7.16
N LEU A 389 -22.49 -23.85 -6.59
CA LEU A 389 -21.51 -22.85 -6.23
C LEU A 389 -20.95 -22.13 -7.50
N PRO A 390 -20.62 -20.84 -7.42
CA PRO A 390 -19.86 -20.16 -8.46
C PRO A 390 -18.53 -20.87 -8.74
N GLU A 391 -17.99 -20.71 -9.97
CA GLU A 391 -16.84 -21.48 -10.45
C GLU A 391 -15.64 -21.48 -9.49
N GLY A 392 -15.26 -20.31 -8.94
CA GLY A 392 -14.14 -20.22 -8.01
C GLY A 392 -14.39 -20.97 -6.70
N ASP A 393 -15.59 -20.82 -6.11
CA ASP A 393 -15.99 -21.49 -4.87
C ASP A 393 -16.16 -23.00 -5.11
N PHE A 394 -16.73 -23.37 -6.28
CA PHE A 394 -16.89 -24.77 -6.68
C PHE A 394 -15.55 -25.50 -6.75
N ARG A 395 -14.55 -24.93 -7.42
CA ARG A 395 -13.22 -25.52 -7.54
C ARG A 395 -12.53 -25.72 -6.19
N LEU A 396 -12.69 -24.75 -5.29
CA LEU A 396 -12.14 -24.82 -3.94
C LEU A 396 -12.78 -25.96 -3.12
N ALA A 397 -14.11 -26.11 -3.19
CA ALA A 397 -14.85 -27.14 -2.50
C ALA A 397 -14.68 -28.53 -3.17
N ALA A 398 -14.34 -28.56 -4.46
CA ALA A 398 -14.15 -29.78 -5.23
C ALA A 398 -12.80 -30.48 -4.97
N ASP A 399 -11.79 -29.77 -4.50
CA ASP A 399 -10.52 -30.34 -4.00
C ASP A 399 -10.75 -30.92 -2.59
N VAL A 400 -11.35 -32.11 -2.58
CA VAL A 400 -11.85 -32.74 -1.34
C VAL A 400 -10.71 -33.32 -0.51
N ASN A 401 -9.62 -33.73 -1.16
CA ASN A 401 -8.44 -34.29 -0.52
C ASN A 401 -7.36 -33.25 -0.19
N ALA A 402 -7.57 -31.98 -0.62
CA ALA A 402 -6.68 -30.84 -0.43
C ALA A 402 -5.26 -31.03 -1.00
N ASP A 403 -5.12 -31.75 -2.14
CA ASP A 403 -3.83 -31.96 -2.81
C ASP A 403 -3.50 -30.87 -3.86
N GLY A 404 -4.41 -29.95 -4.11
CA GLY A 404 -4.26 -28.82 -5.05
C GLY A 404 -4.76 -29.11 -6.46
N THR A 405 -5.27 -30.31 -6.72
CA THR A 405 -5.86 -30.71 -8.00
C THR A 405 -7.28 -31.20 -7.82
N VAL A 406 -8.16 -30.91 -8.76
CA VAL A 406 -9.53 -31.46 -8.74
C VAL A 406 -9.57 -32.59 -9.74
N ASP A 407 -9.59 -33.83 -9.24
CA ASP A 407 -9.51 -35.02 -10.07
C ASP A 407 -10.38 -36.21 -9.58
N VAL A 408 -10.12 -37.40 -10.10
CA VAL A 408 -10.89 -38.59 -9.76
C VAL A 408 -10.70 -39.04 -8.31
N TYR A 409 -9.61 -38.68 -7.66
CA TYR A 409 -9.38 -39.01 -6.26
C TYR A 409 -10.27 -38.16 -5.33
N ASP A 410 -10.57 -36.92 -5.71
CA ASP A 410 -11.58 -36.10 -5.02
C ASP A 410 -12.97 -36.70 -5.18
N LEU A 411 -13.32 -37.11 -6.38
CA LEU A 411 -14.61 -37.76 -6.65
C LEU A 411 -14.77 -39.04 -5.80
N GLN A 412 -13.74 -39.84 -5.71
CA GLN A 412 -13.73 -41.04 -4.86
C GLN A 412 -13.92 -40.66 -3.38
N THR A 413 -13.14 -39.70 -2.89
CA THR A 413 -13.19 -39.21 -1.51
C THR A 413 -14.57 -38.66 -1.18
N LEU A 414 -15.15 -37.87 -2.07
CA LEU A 414 -16.47 -37.29 -1.95
C LEU A 414 -17.57 -38.37 -1.92
N TYR A 415 -17.47 -39.35 -2.81
CA TYR A 415 -18.40 -40.51 -2.82
C TYR A 415 -18.37 -41.30 -1.53
N GLU A 416 -17.16 -41.60 -1.03
CA GLU A 416 -17.01 -42.33 0.24
C GLU A 416 -17.60 -41.51 1.42
N THR A 417 -17.42 -40.19 1.43
CA THR A 417 -18.00 -39.29 2.44
C THR A 417 -19.53 -39.26 2.35
N ALA A 418 -20.08 -39.07 1.16
CA ALA A 418 -21.52 -39.02 0.92
C ALA A 418 -22.23 -40.33 1.28
N CYS A 419 -21.54 -41.47 1.14
CA CYS A 419 -22.04 -42.78 1.51
C CYS A 419 -21.80 -43.17 2.99
N GLY A 420 -21.14 -42.31 3.78
CA GLY A 420 -20.79 -42.60 5.17
C GLY A 420 -19.79 -43.76 5.31
N LEU A 421 -18.91 -43.92 4.31
CA LEU A 421 -17.84 -44.94 4.28
C LEU A 421 -16.53 -44.43 4.87
N ARG A 422 -16.46 -43.14 5.18
CA ARG A 422 -15.35 -42.44 5.86
C ARG A 422 -15.81 -41.77 7.13
#